data_c2360bfb20282a7bcff15735b42f00a9
#
_entry.id   c2360bfb20282a7bcff15735b42f00a9
#
_cell.length_a   1.000
_cell.length_b   1.000
_cell.length_c   1.000
_cell.angle_alpha   90.00
_cell.angle_beta   90.00
_cell.angle_gamma   90.00
#
_symmetry.space_group_name_H-M   'P 1'
#
loop_
_entity.id
_entity.type
_entity.pdbx_description
1 polymer ?
#
loop_
_entity_poly.entity_id
_entity_poly.type
_entity_poly.pdbx_seq_one_letter_code
_entity_poly.pdbx_strand_id
1 'polypeptide(L)'
;MRFSEIINESVTFGVARLEDRDGQKYYTDPFVKKTEEECYVCRGTGKETSGGWTDDDGNVVPEKEYECGLCKGKGTTEEWRSDADELNVSNANAWGIQEMLGLDPDYSGAIKKEQFPAIRRRLIKLKNSDISSHTIAPTKTGGDTKAYKDDQGQSRIGKTVAVHDMGRSHAQVERYIDKLLNLMDFAAKNDCDLVWG
;
A
#
# COMPACT_ATOMS: atom_id res chain seq x y z
N MET A 1 -17.20 19.79 -7.70
CA MET A 1 -16.79 18.38 -7.73
C MET A 1 -15.43 18.32 -7.05
N ARG A 2 -15.34 17.76 -5.84
CA ARG A 2 -14.07 17.67 -5.10
C ARG A 2 -13.36 16.39 -5.56
N PHE A 3 -12.24 16.54 -6.25
CA PHE A 3 -11.30 15.45 -6.53
C PHE A 3 -10.50 15.14 -5.26
N SER A 4 -11.10 14.48 -4.30
CA SER A 4 -10.42 14.04 -3.07
C SER A 4 -10.90 12.66 -2.60
N GLU A 5 -11.36 11.82 -3.51
CA GLU A 5 -11.31 10.40 -3.30
C GLU A 5 -10.00 9.91 -3.92
N ILE A 6 -8.95 9.96 -3.13
CA ILE A 6 -7.79 9.08 -3.34
C ILE A 6 -8.39 7.68 -3.21
N ILE A 7 -8.63 7.05 -4.34
CA ILE A 7 -8.94 5.63 -4.37
C ILE A 7 -7.70 4.96 -3.77
N ASN A 8 -7.83 4.45 -2.57
CA ASN A 8 -6.77 3.66 -1.95
C ASN A 8 -6.56 2.46 -2.89
N GLU A 9 -5.50 2.48 -3.69
CA GLU A 9 -5.22 1.44 -4.70
C GLU A 9 -4.74 0.14 -4.05
N SER A 10 -4.53 0.16 -2.74
CA SER A 10 -4.03 -0.98 -1.98
C SER A 10 -4.70 -1.10 -0.60
N VAL A 11 -4.73 -2.32 -0.09
CA VAL A 11 -5.16 -2.68 1.25
C VAL A 11 -3.97 -3.30 1.99
N THR A 12 -3.78 -2.88 3.23
CA THR A 12 -2.75 -3.42 4.10
C THR A 12 -3.36 -4.29 5.20
N PHE A 13 -2.95 -5.55 5.26
CA PHE A 13 -3.26 -6.43 6.38
C PHE A 13 -2.13 -6.32 7.40
N GLY A 14 -2.49 -6.00 8.62
CA GLY A 14 -1.55 -5.82 9.73
C GLY A 14 -2.12 -6.33 11.03
N VAL A 15 -1.43 -6.06 12.12
CA VAL A 15 -1.85 -6.45 13.47
C VAL A 15 -2.14 -5.22 14.31
N ALA A 16 -3.23 -5.25 15.08
CA ALA A 16 -3.59 -4.14 15.94
C ALA A 16 -4.26 -4.64 17.22
N ARG A 17 -4.17 -3.83 18.27
CA ARG A 17 -4.85 -4.05 19.53
C ARG A 17 -6.08 -3.16 19.60
N LEU A 18 -7.19 -3.73 20.06
CA LEU A 18 -8.38 -2.96 20.35
C LEU A 18 -8.23 -2.25 21.69
N GLU A 19 -8.17 -0.94 21.67
CA GLU A 19 -8.10 -0.09 22.86
C GLU A 19 -9.43 0.65 23.07
N ASP A 20 -9.79 0.85 24.34
CA ASP A 20 -10.92 1.69 24.74
C ASP A 20 -10.35 3.04 25.23
N ARG A 21 -10.75 4.13 24.59
CA ARG A 21 -10.40 5.49 24.97
C ARG A 21 -11.70 6.29 25.10
N ASP A 22 -12.03 6.67 26.30
CA ASP A 22 -13.24 7.47 26.63
C ASP A 22 -14.55 6.80 26.15
N GLY A 23 -14.64 5.45 26.25
CA GLY A 23 -15.80 4.69 25.82
C GLY A 23 -15.89 4.46 24.31
N GLN A 24 -14.89 4.89 23.54
CA GLN A 24 -14.76 4.58 22.13
C GLN A 24 -13.65 3.56 21.89
N LYS A 25 -13.93 2.59 21.01
CA LYS A 25 -13.00 1.52 20.69
C LYS A 25 -12.27 1.82 19.40
N TYR A 26 -10.95 1.78 19.45
CA TYR A 26 -10.05 2.01 18.32
C TYR A 26 -9.06 0.88 18.19
N TYR A 27 -8.74 0.54 16.94
CA TYR A 27 -7.59 -0.30 16.66
C TYR A 27 -6.33 0.57 16.63
N THR A 28 -5.33 0.18 17.42
CA THR A 28 -4.02 0.82 17.47
C THR A 28 -2.95 -0.23 17.21
N ASP A 29 -1.94 0.16 16.43
CA ASP A 29 -0.75 -0.66 16.28
C ASP A 29 0.19 -0.44 17.48
N PRO A 30 0.37 -1.44 18.37
CA PRO A 30 1.22 -1.29 19.54
C PRO A 30 2.72 -1.40 19.23
N PHE A 31 3.09 -1.68 17.97
CA PHE A 31 4.46 -1.86 17.51
C PHE A 31 5.02 -0.62 16.81
N VAL A 32 4.21 0.42 16.66
CA VAL A 32 4.65 1.67 16.06
C VAL A 32 5.71 2.32 16.93
N LYS A 33 6.87 2.57 16.33
CA LYS A 33 7.98 3.27 16.94
C LYS A 33 8.32 4.52 16.14
N LYS A 34 8.75 5.52 16.87
CA LYS A 34 9.34 6.70 16.28
C LYS A 34 10.78 6.40 15.92
N THR A 35 11.11 6.48 14.64
CA THR A 35 12.46 6.30 14.12
C THR A 35 12.95 7.62 13.53
N GLU A 36 14.24 7.88 13.68
CA GLU A 36 14.90 8.97 12.95
C GLU A 36 15.55 8.38 11.70
N GLU A 37 15.18 8.94 10.55
CA GLU A 37 15.74 8.54 9.27
C GLU A 37 16.43 9.71 8.59
N GLU A 38 17.39 9.39 7.74
CA GLU A 38 18.05 10.38 6.90
C GLU A 38 16.98 11.12 6.06
N CYS A 39 17.02 12.44 6.09
CA CYS A 39 16.10 13.25 5.30
C CYS A 39 16.32 13.00 3.81
N TYR A 40 15.33 12.44 3.14
CA TYR A 40 15.43 12.07 1.73
C TYR A 40 15.58 13.27 0.79
N VAL A 41 15.15 14.47 1.20
CA VAL A 41 15.27 15.72 0.42
C VAL A 41 16.72 16.19 0.40
N CYS A 42 17.33 16.35 1.57
CA CYS A 42 18.70 16.88 1.69
C CYS A 42 19.75 15.77 1.84
N ARG A 43 19.35 14.51 1.87
CA ARG A 43 20.27 13.36 2.05
C ARG A 43 21.18 13.52 3.25
N GLY A 44 20.60 13.83 4.39
CA GLY A 44 21.31 13.97 5.66
C GLY A 44 22.08 15.28 5.87
N THR A 45 22.22 16.12 4.85
CA THR A 45 23.04 17.36 4.96
C THR A 45 22.39 18.48 5.76
N GLY A 46 21.09 18.44 5.94
CA GLY A 46 20.30 19.53 6.52
C GLY A 46 20.12 20.73 5.60
N LYS A 47 20.70 20.71 4.40
CA LYS A 47 20.72 21.83 3.46
C LYS A 47 20.21 21.40 2.09
N GLU A 48 19.57 22.31 1.41
CA GLU A 48 19.18 22.21 0.01
C GLU A 48 19.90 23.28 -0.80
N THR A 49 20.18 23.00 -2.04
CA THR A 49 20.75 23.98 -2.99
C THR A 49 19.74 24.33 -4.06
N SER A 50 19.65 25.59 -4.41
CA SER A 50 18.93 26.04 -5.59
C SER A 50 19.72 27.09 -6.36
N GLY A 51 19.52 27.17 -7.68
CA GLY A 51 20.33 27.98 -8.58
C GLY A 51 21.35 27.12 -9.33
N GLY A 52 22.43 27.77 -9.79
CA GLY A 52 23.44 27.08 -10.60
C GLY A 52 23.00 26.81 -12.02
N TRP A 53 21.94 27.46 -12.50
CA TRP A 53 21.41 27.33 -13.86
C TRP A 53 21.37 28.70 -14.57
N THR A 54 21.28 28.65 -15.89
CA THR A 54 21.14 29.85 -16.72
C THR A 54 19.67 29.96 -17.16
N ASP A 55 19.07 31.13 -16.98
CA ASP A 55 17.70 31.38 -17.40
C ASP A 55 17.59 31.54 -18.93
N ASP A 56 16.35 31.63 -19.43
CA ASP A 56 16.07 31.74 -20.87
C ASP A 56 16.66 33.04 -21.52
N ASP A 57 16.96 34.03 -20.71
CA ASP A 57 17.57 35.30 -21.10
C ASP A 57 19.12 35.26 -21.07
N GLY A 58 19.69 34.13 -20.67
CA GLY A 58 21.14 33.93 -20.59
C GLY A 58 21.80 34.41 -19.29
N ASN A 59 21.04 34.77 -18.27
CA ASN A 59 21.56 35.17 -16.98
C ASN A 59 21.87 33.94 -16.11
N VAL A 60 23.03 33.98 -15.46
CA VAL A 60 23.42 32.94 -14.54
C VAL A 60 22.76 33.17 -13.16
N VAL A 61 21.90 32.27 -12.73
CA VAL A 61 21.35 32.28 -11.38
C VAL A 61 22.36 31.59 -10.46
N PRO A 62 22.96 32.31 -9.50
CA PRO A 62 24.00 31.74 -8.64
C PRO A 62 23.40 30.66 -7.73
N GLU A 63 24.16 29.63 -7.49
CA GLU A 63 23.82 28.58 -6.51
C GLU A 63 23.75 29.17 -5.10
N LYS A 64 22.70 28.89 -4.38
CA LYS A 64 22.49 29.29 -3.00
C LYS A 64 22.12 28.07 -2.16
N GLU A 65 22.70 27.99 -0.99
CA GLU A 65 22.31 27.02 0.02
C GLU A 65 21.19 27.58 0.91
N TYR A 66 20.25 26.72 1.23
CA TYR A 66 19.15 26.98 2.14
C TYR A 66 19.08 25.88 3.18
N GLU A 67 18.50 26.20 4.30
CA GLU A 67 18.09 25.19 5.28
C GLU A 67 17.04 24.28 4.64
N CYS A 68 17.19 22.96 4.77
CA CYS A 68 16.22 22.03 4.21
C CYS A 68 14.84 22.22 4.85
N GLY A 69 13.85 22.56 4.02
CA GLY A 69 12.50 22.87 4.45
C GLY A 69 11.81 21.70 5.14
N LEU A 70 12.14 20.46 4.78
CA LEU A 70 11.55 19.25 5.35
C LEU A 70 12.08 18.96 6.76
N CYS A 71 13.41 18.86 6.91
CA CYS A 71 14.03 18.50 8.19
C CYS A 71 14.43 19.71 9.05
N LYS A 72 14.24 20.93 8.54
CA LYS A 72 14.59 22.19 9.22
C LYS A 72 16.04 22.17 9.72
N GLY A 73 16.95 21.87 8.81
CA GLY A 73 18.39 21.84 9.06
C GLY A 73 18.93 20.64 9.85
N LYS A 74 18.08 19.76 10.35
CA LYS A 74 18.50 18.63 11.20
C LYS A 74 19.22 17.51 10.43
N GLY A 75 18.99 17.40 9.13
CA GLY A 75 19.47 16.28 8.32
C GLY A 75 18.65 14.98 8.47
N THR A 76 17.82 14.89 9.50
CA THR A 76 16.95 13.72 9.76
C THR A 76 15.50 14.11 9.85
N THR A 77 14.62 13.17 9.53
CA THR A 77 13.16 13.28 9.71
C THR A 77 12.68 12.20 10.67
N GLU A 78 11.64 12.51 11.43
CA GLU A 78 11.00 11.57 12.31
C GLU A 78 9.89 10.83 11.54
N GLU A 79 9.96 9.51 11.50
CA GLU A 79 8.93 8.67 10.93
C GLU A 79 8.37 7.71 11.98
N TRP A 80 7.07 7.43 11.85
CA TRP A 80 6.41 6.43 12.67
C TRP A 80 6.31 5.15 11.85
N ARG A 81 7.03 4.11 12.26
CA ARG A 81 7.03 2.81 11.59
C ARG A 81 6.63 1.71 12.54
N SER A 82 5.86 0.78 12.04
CA SER A 82 5.57 -0.45 12.75
C SER A 82 6.74 -1.42 12.63
N ASP A 83 7.12 -2.05 13.74
CA ASP A 83 8.02 -3.22 13.72
C ASP A 83 7.24 -4.52 13.41
N ALA A 84 5.92 -4.45 13.36
CA ALA A 84 5.10 -5.57 12.96
C ALA A 84 5.20 -5.81 11.45
N ASP A 85 5.16 -7.07 11.07
CA ASP A 85 5.09 -7.45 9.66
C ASP A 85 3.72 -7.10 9.09
N GLU A 86 3.67 -6.75 7.81
CA GLU A 86 2.46 -6.34 7.10
C GLU A 86 2.36 -7.03 5.74
N LEU A 87 1.14 -7.17 5.25
CA LEU A 87 0.87 -7.63 3.89
C LEU A 87 0.10 -6.55 3.14
N ASN A 88 0.82 -5.78 2.31
CA ASN A 88 0.23 -4.80 1.41
C ASN A 88 -0.06 -5.45 0.05
N VAL A 89 -1.27 -5.26 -0.46
CA VAL A 89 -1.72 -5.82 -1.73
C VAL A 89 -2.70 -4.88 -2.43
N SER A 90 -2.83 -5.02 -3.75
CA SER A 90 -3.88 -4.30 -4.50
C SER A 90 -5.28 -4.69 -4.02
N ASN A 91 -6.27 -3.81 -4.20
CA ASN A 91 -7.66 -4.07 -3.81
C ASN A 91 -8.20 -5.39 -4.38
N ALA A 92 -7.91 -5.71 -5.64
CA ALA A 92 -8.34 -6.97 -6.25
C ALA A 92 -7.76 -8.20 -5.54
N ASN A 93 -6.49 -8.11 -5.12
CA ASN A 93 -5.86 -9.18 -4.34
C ASN A 93 -6.40 -9.23 -2.90
N ALA A 94 -6.70 -8.08 -2.30
CA ALA A 94 -7.29 -8.02 -0.97
C ALA A 94 -8.65 -8.74 -0.91
N TRP A 95 -9.51 -8.50 -1.88
CA TRP A 95 -10.80 -9.20 -1.98
C TRP A 95 -10.62 -10.71 -2.10
N GLY A 96 -9.72 -11.17 -2.95
CA GLY A 96 -9.43 -12.60 -3.03
C GLY A 96 -8.85 -13.19 -1.75
N ILE A 97 -8.07 -12.41 -1.00
CA ILE A 97 -7.58 -12.80 0.33
C ILE A 97 -8.77 -12.91 1.32
N GLN A 98 -9.67 -11.93 1.34
CA GLN A 98 -10.84 -11.97 2.21
C GLN A 98 -11.75 -13.15 1.92
N GLU A 99 -11.95 -13.50 0.65
CA GLU A 99 -12.66 -14.74 0.25
C GLU A 99 -11.95 -16.00 0.77
N MET A 100 -10.61 -16.07 0.68
CA MET A 100 -9.83 -17.19 1.24
C MET A 100 -10.00 -17.28 2.77
N LEU A 101 -10.10 -16.14 3.45
CA LEU A 101 -10.38 -16.06 4.89
C LEU A 101 -11.83 -16.42 5.23
N GLY A 102 -12.73 -16.42 4.25
CA GLY A 102 -14.16 -16.68 4.42
C GLY A 102 -14.95 -15.45 4.86
N LEU A 103 -14.49 -14.30 4.44
CA LEU A 103 -15.08 -12.99 4.71
C LEU A 103 -15.73 -12.43 3.45
N ASP A 104 -16.72 -11.59 3.62
CA ASP A 104 -17.22 -10.76 2.55
C ASP A 104 -16.19 -9.64 2.25
N PRO A 105 -15.97 -9.30 0.96
CA PRO A 105 -15.04 -8.25 0.60
C PRO A 105 -15.42 -6.88 1.18
N ASP A 106 -14.47 -6.26 1.89
CA ASP A 106 -14.63 -4.92 2.46
C ASP A 106 -13.28 -4.18 2.42
N TYR A 107 -13.32 -2.86 2.35
CA TYR A 107 -12.12 -2.02 2.34
C TYR A 107 -11.39 -1.99 3.70
N SER A 108 -12.11 -2.23 4.79
CA SER A 108 -11.54 -2.25 6.12
C SER A 108 -12.26 -3.25 7.03
N GLY A 109 -11.56 -3.78 8.00
CA GLY A 109 -12.17 -4.70 8.95
C GLY A 109 -11.16 -5.33 9.91
N ALA A 110 -11.65 -6.30 10.69
CA ALA A 110 -10.84 -7.01 11.65
C ALA A 110 -11.30 -8.46 11.83
N ILE A 111 -10.33 -9.34 12.03
CA ILE A 111 -10.53 -10.70 12.53
C ILE A 111 -10.04 -10.74 13.97
N LYS A 112 -10.94 -11.08 14.87
CA LYS A 112 -10.62 -11.22 16.28
C LYS A 112 -9.73 -12.43 16.50
N LYS A 113 -8.78 -12.35 17.45
CA LYS A 113 -7.87 -13.44 17.79
C LYS A 113 -8.59 -14.75 18.14
N GLU A 114 -9.81 -14.68 18.70
CA GLU A 114 -10.63 -15.85 19.01
C GLU A 114 -11.06 -16.61 17.74
N GLN A 115 -11.11 -15.97 16.59
CA GLN A 115 -11.46 -16.55 15.30
C GLN A 115 -10.27 -17.22 14.61
N PHE A 116 -9.04 -16.91 15.02
CA PHE A 116 -7.81 -17.42 14.38
C PHE A 116 -7.77 -18.94 14.24
N PRO A 117 -8.16 -19.77 15.25
CA PRO A 117 -8.10 -21.21 15.10
C PRO A 117 -8.97 -21.75 13.96
N ALA A 118 -10.13 -21.13 13.71
CA ALA A 118 -11.02 -21.53 12.63
C ALA A 118 -10.45 -21.11 11.25
N ILE A 119 -9.98 -19.88 11.15
CA ILE A 119 -9.42 -19.32 9.91
C ILE A 119 -8.11 -20.04 9.55
N ARG A 120 -7.24 -20.30 10.51
CA ARG A 120 -6.00 -21.07 10.29
C ARG A 120 -6.30 -22.44 9.70
N ARG A 121 -7.25 -23.18 10.27
CA ARG A 121 -7.66 -24.50 9.71
C ARG A 121 -8.15 -24.37 8.28
N ARG A 122 -8.91 -23.31 7.96
CA ARG A 122 -9.38 -23.02 6.61
C ARG A 122 -8.20 -22.77 5.65
N LEU A 123 -7.27 -21.88 6.01
CA LEU A 123 -6.10 -21.53 5.19
C LEU A 123 -5.17 -22.75 4.98
N ILE A 124 -4.91 -23.54 6.02
CA ILE A 124 -4.11 -24.76 5.92
C ILE A 124 -4.80 -25.79 5.01
N LYS A 125 -6.13 -25.97 5.16
CA LYS A 125 -6.88 -26.84 4.26
C LYS A 125 -6.81 -26.36 2.82
N LEU A 126 -6.95 -25.05 2.59
CA LEU A 126 -6.85 -24.44 1.28
C LEU A 126 -5.45 -24.69 0.68
N LYS A 127 -4.39 -24.41 1.43
CA LYS A 127 -2.99 -24.63 0.99
C LYS A 127 -2.72 -26.08 0.57
N ASN A 128 -3.37 -27.04 1.22
CA ASN A 128 -3.22 -28.48 0.93
C ASN A 128 -4.22 -29.00 -0.11
N SER A 129 -5.04 -28.14 -0.69
CA SER A 129 -6.02 -28.47 -1.74
C SER A 129 -5.65 -27.80 -3.05
N ASP A 130 -6.49 -27.97 -4.07
CA ASP A 130 -6.34 -27.22 -5.31
C ASP A 130 -6.74 -25.76 -5.11
N ILE A 131 -5.76 -24.85 -5.17
CA ILE A 131 -5.95 -23.40 -5.06
C ILE A 131 -6.15 -22.70 -6.40
N SER A 132 -6.32 -23.45 -7.49
CA SER A 132 -6.51 -22.90 -8.84
C SER A 132 -7.71 -21.96 -8.95
N SER A 133 -8.77 -22.19 -8.15
CA SER A 133 -9.93 -21.30 -8.08
C SER A 133 -9.63 -19.90 -7.54
N HIS A 134 -8.51 -19.72 -6.83
CA HIS A 134 -8.05 -18.45 -6.31
C HIS A 134 -6.98 -17.79 -7.17
N THR A 135 -6.59 -18.42 -8.28
CA THR A 135 -5.66 -17.85 -9.25
C THR A 135 -6.41 -17.00 -10.28
N ILE A 136 -5.75 -15.97 -10.77
CA ILE A 136 -6.26 -15.11 -11.84
C ILE A 136 -5.19 -15.01 -12.90
N ALA A 137 -5.54 -15.35 -14.15
CA ALA A 137 -4.62 -15.18 -15.26
C ALA A 137 -4.34 -13.69 -15.52
N PRO A 138 -3.11 -13.32 -15.88
CA PRO A 138 -2.81 -11.96 -16.29
C PRO A 138 -3.68 -11.55 -17.49
N THR A 139 -4.23 -10.36 -17.45
CA THR A 139 -5.02 -9.78 -18.54
C THR A 139 -4.48 -8.43 -18.96
N LYS A 140 -4.65 -8.11 -20.22
CA LYS A 140 -4.33 -6.81 -20.77
C LYS A 140 -5.58 -6.23 -21.42
N THR A 141 -5.99 -5.05 -20.98
CA THR A 141 -7.09 -4.30 -21.58
C THR A 141 -6.59 -2.93 -22.07
N GLY A 142 -7.08 -2.48 -23.21
CA GLY A 142 -6.66 -1.22 -23.82
C GLY A 142 -5.33 -1.32 -24.58
N GLY A 143 -4.73 -0.18 -24.82
CA GLY A 143 -3.53 -0.06 -25.67
C GLY A 143 -3.85 -0.01 -27.17
N ASP A 144 -5.13 -0.05 -27.55
CA ASP A 144 -5.57 0.06 -28.93
C ASP A 144 -5.40 1.48 -29.47
N THR A 145 -5.04 1.56 -30.73
CA THR A 145 -4.98 2.83 -31.44
C THR A 145 -6.37 3.17 -31.95
N LYS A 146 -6.90 4.30 -31.53
CA LYS A 146 -8.21 4.80 -32.00
C LYS A 146 -8.06 6.15 -32.66
N ALA A 147 -8.74 6.34 -33.80
CA ALA A 147 -8.91 7.65 -34.41
C ALA A 147 -10.06 8.38 -33.70
N TYR A 148 -9.84 9.62 -33.35
CA TYR A 148 -10.86 10.51 -32.80
C TYR A 148 -10.75 11.88 -33.44
N LYS A 149 -11.79 12.70 -33.36
CA LYS A 149 -11.75 14.09 -33.77
C LYS A 149 -11.55 14.96 -32.52
N ASP A 150 -10.60 15.89 -32.61
CA ASP A 150 -10.44 16.89 -31.57
C ASP A 150 -11.54 17.97 -31.62
N ASP A 151 -11.51 18.91 -30.70
CA ASP A 151 -12.49 19.99 -30.57
C ASP A 151 -12.50 20.94 -31.79
N GLN A 152 -11.47 20.87 -32.63
CA GLN A 152 -11.34 21.61 -33.88
C GLN A 152 -11.79 20.80 -35.10
N GLY A 153 -12.30 19.57 -34.87
CA GLY A 153 -12.74 18.66 -35.92
C GLY A 153 -11.62 17.96 -36.70
N GLN A 154 -10.35 18.11 -36.25
CA GLN A 154 -9.22 17.45 -36.88
C GLN A 154 -9.11 15.98 -36.43
N SER A 155 -8.83 15.11 -37.39
CA SER A 155 -8.60 13.70 -37.11
C SER A 155 -7.26 13.50 -36.35
N ARG A 156 -7.32 12.92 -35.19
CA ARG A 156 -6.16 12.54 -34.37
C ARG A 156 -6.13 11.03 -34.16
N ILE A 157 -4.96 10.52 -33.97
CA ILE A 157 -4.75 9.12 -33.61
C ILE A 157 -4.22 9.10 -32.17
N GLY A 158 -4.98 8.52 -31.26
CA GLY A 158 -4.60 8.33 -29.87
C GLY A 158 -4.51 6.85 -29.51
N LYS A 159 -3.59 6.52 -28.62
CA LYS A 159 -3.57 5.19 -27.98
C LYS A 159 -4.37 5.26 -26.71
N THR A 160 -5.28 4.32 -26.50
CA THR A 160 -5.88 4.10 -25.19
C THR A 160 -4.80 3.60 -24.22
N VAL A 161 -4.88 4.00 -22.96
CA VAL A 161 -3.98 3.50 -21.92
C VAL A 161 -4.14 1.98 -21.83
N ALA A 162 -3.02 1.27 -21.93
CA ALA A 162 -3.03 -0.17 -21.68
C ALA A 162 -3.03 -0.40 -20.17
N VAL A 163 -4.06 -1.07 -19.68
CA VAL A 163 -4.12 -1.53 -18.30
C VAL A 163 -3.70 -3.00 -18.29
N HIS A 164 -2.66 -3.30 -17.53
CA HIS A 164 -2.18 -4.66 -17.30
C HIS A 164 -2.61 -5.11 -15.92
N ASP A 165 -3.53 -6.06 -15.86
CA ASP A 165 -3.75 -6.82 -14.64
C ASP A 165 -2.74 -7.97 -14.63
N MET A 166 -1.81 -7.95 -13.67
CA MET A 166 -0.78 -8.98 -13.53
C MET A 166 -1.36 -10.32 -13.07
N GLY A 167 -2.65 -10.34 -12.75
CA GLY A 167 -3.32 -11.52 -12.26
C GLY A 167 -2.81 -11.95 -10.87
N ARG A 168 -3.12 -13.19 -10.51
CA ARG A 168 -2.69 -13.80 -9.24
C ARG A 168 -2.27 -15.25 -9.50
N SER A 169 -0.96 -15.49 -9.49
CA SER A 169 -0.39 -16.81 -9.71
C SER A 169 -0.58 -17.74 -8.50
N HIS A 170 -0.46 -19.04 -8.73
CA HIS A 170 -0.47 -20.06 -7.68
C HIS A 170 0.56 -19.74 -6.57
N ALA A 171 1.79 -19.43 -6.94
CA ALA A 171 2.84 -19.08 -5.99
C ALA A 171 2.53 -17.80 -5.18
N GLN A 172 1.80 -16.85 -5.76
CA GLN A 172 1.32 -15.68 -5.02
C GLN A 172 0.25 -16.05 -4.00
N VAL A 173 -0.70 -16.89 -4.36
CA VAL A 173 -1.74 -17.36 -3.42
C VAL A 173 -1.10 -18.09 -2.24
N GLU A 174 -0.16 -19.00 -2.48
CA GLU A 174 0.58 -19.68 -1.41
C GLU A 174 1.32 -18.70 -0.51
N ARG A 175 2.03 -17.74 -1.09
CA ARG A 175 2.73 -16.69 -0.34
C ARG A 175 1.78 -15.86 0.51
N TYR A 176 0.58 -15.51 0.02
CA TYR A 176 -0.41 -14.79 0.81
C TYR A 176 -0.92 -15.63 1.98
N ILE A 177 -1.18 -16.92 1.77
CA ILE A 177 -1.58 -17.83 2.83
C ILE A 177 -0.49 -17.89 3.92
N ASP A 178 0.77 -18.08 3.53
CA ASP A 178 1.88 -18.16 4.47
C ASP A 178 2.06 -16.86 5.27
N LYS A 179 1.97 -15.72 4.58
CA LYS A 179 2.07 -14.42 5.22
C LYS A 179 0.94 -14.18 6.23
N LEU A 180 -0.30 -14.53 5.86
CA LEU A 180 -1.46 -14.42 6.76
C LEU A 180 -1.34 -15.34 7.98
N LEU A 181 -0.85 -16.57 7.79
CA LEU A 181 -0.59 -17.49 8.90
C LEU A 181 0.45 -16.91 9.86
N ASN A 182 1.53 -16.32 9.34
CA ASN A 182 2.57 -15.68 10.14
C ASN A 182 2.02 -14.44 10.88
N LEU A 183 1.22 -13.60 10.22
CA LEU A 183 0.56 -12.45 10.85
C LEU A 183 -0.36 -12.87 12.00
N MET A 184 -1.16 -13.93 11.81
CA MET A 184 -2.03 -14.46 12.86
C MET A 184 -1.23 -15.06 14.02
N ASP A 185 -0.08 -15.71 13.76
CA ASP A 185 0.80 -16.22 14.81
C ASP A 185 1.41 -15.08 15.63
N PHE A 186 1.87 -14.04 14.94
CA PHE A 186 2.40 -12.84 15.57
C PHE A 186 1.32 -12.11 16.39
N ALA A 187 0.13 -11.93 15.81
CA ALA A 187 -1.00 -11.30 16.49
C ALA A 187 -1.41 -12.07 17.75
N ALA A 188 -1.56 -13.39 17.64
CA ALA A 188 -1.93 -14.24 18.79
C ALA A 188 -0.90 -14.17 19.93
N LYS A 189 0.41 -14.19 19.58
CA LYS A 189 1.50 -14.08 20.54
C LYS A 189 1.50 -12.73 21.29
N ASN A 190 1.05 -11.68 20.65
CA ASN A 190 1.11 -10.31 21.16
C ASN A 190 -0.26 -9.78 21.64
N ASP A 191 -1.25 -10.65 21.75
CA ASP A 191 -2.61 -10.29 22.19
C ASP A 191 -3.27 -9.22 21.31
N CYS A 192 -3.14 -9.40 19.97
CA CYS A 192 -3.65 -8.51 18.94
C CYS A 192 -4.65 -9.23 18.03
N ASP A 193 -5.43 -8.44 17.31
CA ASP A 193 -6.30 -8.87 16.21
C ASP A 193 -5.57 -8.69 14.86
N LEU A 194 -6.04 -9.35 13.81
CA LEU A 194 -5.64 -9.07 12.44
C LEU A 194 -6.59 -8.02 11.87
N VAL A 195 -6.06 -6.93 11.34
CA VAL A 195 -6.84 -5.81 10.78
C VAL A 195 -6.45 -5.55 9.34
N TRP A 196 -7.33 -4.89 8.59
CA TRP A 196 -7.00 -4.37 7.26
C TRP A 196 -7.69 -3.03 6.99
N GLY A 197 -7.05 -2.19 6.12
CA GLY A 197 -7.54 -0.88 5.71
C GLY A 197 -6.64 -0.23 4.66
#